data_3ed770afb8d2ee4e360cb3d7f711dd38
#
_entry.id   3ed770afb8d2ee4e360cb3d7f711dd38
#
_cell.length_a   1.000
_cell.length_b   1.000
_cell.length_c   1.000
_cell.angle_alpha   90.00
_cell.angle_beta   90.00
_cell.angle_gamma   90.00
#
_symmetry.space_group_name_H-M   'P 1'
#
loop_
_entity.id
_entity.type
_entity.pdbx_description
1 polymer ?
#
loop_
_entity_poly.entity_id
_entity_poly.type
_entity_poly.pdbx_seq_one_letter_code
_entity_poly.pdbx_strand_id
1 'polypeptide(L)'
;MNVVKTIGYLLLFLLAGAPPVMASHIAGGEMYYTYNGPGSKAGTNNYTITLRLFRECNPAPVNGQTVAPLPANVIIAVFDIANSQLVNSFAVDSSQFQVISLHTISSCIINPPQVCYQVASYSVSTDLPVIAGGYIASFQTCCRAATIVNVVQSQIPGTPYSGEG
;
A
#
# COMPACT_ATOMS: atom_id res chain seq x y z
N MET A 1 -31.65 37.66 -12.05
CA MET A 1 -30.75 36.52 -12.34
C MET A 1 -31.39 35.30 -11.71
N ASN A 2 -31.85 34.31 -12.50
CA ASN A 2 -32.66 33.20 -11.97
C ASN A 2 -31.82 32.26 -11.09
N VAL A 3 -32.17 32.16 -9.80
CA VAL A 3 -31.51 31.29 -8.79
C VAL A 3 -31.27 29.88 -9.30
N VAL A 4 -32.23 29.34 -10.10
CA VAL A 4 -32.11 28.01 -10.72
C VAL A 4 -30.91 27.91 -11.69
N LYS A 5 -30.68 28.98 -12.49
CA LYS A 5 -29.49 28.99 -13.39
C LYS A 5 -28.18 29.09 -12.62
N THR A 6 -28.14 29.85 -11.54
CA THR A 6 -26.93 29.97 -10.70
C THR A 6 -26.61 28.69 -10.01
N ILE A 7 -27.59 27.95 -9.48
CA ILE A 7 -27.40 26.61 -8.88
C ILE A 7 -26.94 25.61 -9.96
N GLY A 8 -27.47 25.66 -11.16
CA GLY A 8 -27.06 24.82 -12.27
C GLY A 8 -25.58 25.01 -12.66
N TYR A 9 -25.12 26.26 -12.75
CA TYR A 9 -23.70 26.55 -13.03
C TYR A 9 -22.78 26.15 -11.88
N LEU A 10 -23.21 26.28 -10.61
CA LEU A 10 -22.42 25.86 -9.44
C LEU A 10 -22.26 24.36 -9.41
N LEU A 11 -23.32 23.60 -9.69
CA LEU A 11 -23.27 22.13 -9.81
C LEU A 11 -22.39 21.67 -10.98
N LEU A 12 -22.46 22.34 -12.12
CA LEU A 12 -21.61 22.03 -13.27
C LEU A 12 -20.13 22.29 -12.97
N PHE A 13 -19.82 23.34 -12.21
CA PHE A 13 -18.45 23.67 -11.81
C PHE A 13 -17.90 22.67 -10.78
N LEU A 14 -18.72 22.16 -9.87
CA LEU A 14 -18.37 21.11 -8.91
C LEU A 14 -18.09 19.77 -9.59
N LEU A 15 -18.84 19.44 -10.65
CA LEU A 15 -18.64 18.21 -11.43
C LEU A 15 -17.40 18.29 -12.36
N ALA A 16 -17.03 19.46 -12.84
CA ALA A 16 -15.87 19.65 -13.71
C ALA A 16 -14.53 19.68 -12.96
N GLY A 17 -14.54 19.85 -11.64
CA GLY A 17 -13.34 19.98 -10.80
C GLY A 17 -12.89 18.70 -10.08
N ALA A 18 -13.53 17.54 -10.32
CA ALA A 18 -13.10 16.30 -9.70
C ALA A 18 -11.76 15.85 -10.31
N PRO A 19 -10.64 15.83 -9.54
CA PRO A 19 -9.39 15.33 -10.08
C PRO A 19 -9.54 13.84 -10.40
N PRO A 20 -8.94 13.35 -11.49
CA PRO A 20 -8.94 11.92 -11.79
C PRO A 20 -8.27 11.16 -10.62
N VAL A 21 -9.00 10.23 -10.03
CA VAL A 21 -8.45 9.34 -9.00
C VAL A 21 -7.51 8.37 -9.71
N MET A 22 -6.21 8.55 -9.56
CA MET A 22 -5.20 7.66 -10.12
C MET A 22 -5.07 6.43 -9.21
N ALA A 23 -5.52 5.29 -9.71
CA ALA A 23 -5.28 4.01 -9.05
C ALA A 23 -3.79 3.66 -9.15
N SER A 24 -3.14 3.44 -8.00
CA SER A 24 -1.77 2.93 -7.94
C SER A 24 -1.79 1.43 -8.33
N HIS A 25 -1.02 1.04 -9.36
CA HIS A 25 -0.87 -0.36 -9.77
C HIS A 25 0.19 -1.04 -8.90
N ILE A 26 -0.07 -1.14 -7.59
CA ILE A 26 0.71 -1.97 -6.69
C ILE A 26 0.33 -3.41 -7.00
N ALA A 27 1.28 -4.19 -7.54
CA ALA A 27 1.09 -5.59 -7.89
C ALA A 27 1.02 -6.47 -6.64
N GLY A 28 1.65 -6.04 -5.54
CA GLY A 28 1.64 -6.74 -4.27
C GLY A 28 2.52 -6.08 -3.24
N GLY A 29 2.61 -6.71 -2.08
CA GLY A 29 3.49 -6.27 -1.01
C GLY A 29 3.70 -7.39 0.00
N GLU A 30 4.74 -7.25 0.79
CA GLU A 30 5.02 -8.09 1.94
C GLU A 30 5.36 -7.23 3.14
N MET A 31 4.98 -7.68 4.32
CA MET A 31 5.34 -7.05 5.58
C MET A 31 5.92 -8.09 6.51
N TYR A 32 7.02 -7.75 7.15
CA TYR A 32 7.67 -8.59 8.13
C TYR A 32 8.28 -7.74 9.25
N TYR A 33 8.64 -8.38 10.35
CA TYR A 33 9.31 -7.72 11.44
C TYR A 33 10.56 -8.50 11.89
N THR A 34 11.48 -7.78 12.50
CA THR A 34 12.66 -8.34 13.17
C THR A 34 12.63 -7.90 14.62
N TYR A 35 12.79 -8.85 15.53
CA TYR A 35 13.02 -8.56 16.94
C TYR A 35 14.48 -8.19 17.16
N ASN A 36 14.73 -6.99 17.68
CA ASN A 36 16.10 -6.47 17.87
C ASN A 36 16.61 -6.64 19.32
N GLY A 37 15.75 -7.08 20.24
CA GLY A 37 16.09 -7.24 21.65
C GLY A 37 15.18 -6.43 22.58
N PRO A 38 15.55 -6.30 23.86
CA PRO A 38 14.86 -5.42 24.81
C PRO A 38 14.85 -3.98 24.32
N GLY A 39 13.77 -3.27 24.56
CA GLY A 39 13.62 -1.85 24.20
C GLY A 39 14.40 -0.93 25.17
N SER A 40 14.38 0.35 24.86
CA SER A 40 15.06 1.39 25.64
C SER A 40 14.42 1.64 27.01
N LYS A 41 13.18 1.24 27.19
CA LYS A 41 12.42 1.33 28.46
C LYS A 41 12.15 -0.04 29.02
N ALA A 42 12.16 -0.18 30.35
CA ALA A 42 11.77 -1.42 31.03
C ALA A 42 10.35 -1.85 30.61
N GLY A 43 10.16 -3.12 30.31
CA GLY A 43 8.87 -3.66 29.86
C GLY A 43 8.55 -3.39 28.40
N THR A 44 9.53 -2.98 27.58
CA THR A 44 9.38 -2.84 26.14
C THR A 44 10.35 -3.75 25.38
N ASN A 45 9.98 -4.11 24.16
CA ASN A 45 10.83 -4.80 23.20
C ASN A 45 10.99 -3.91 21.95
N ASN A 46 12.19 -3.94 21.35
CA ASN A 46 12.48 -3.22 20.11
C ASN A 46 12.25 -4.12 18.90
N TYR A 47 11.52 -3.58 17.92
CA TYR A 47 11.23 -4.24 16.65
C TYR A 47 11.54 -3.33 15.48
N THR A 48 12.04 -3.90 14.40
CA THR A 48 12.06 -3.24 13.08
C THR A 48 10.95 -3.85 12.25
N ILE A 49 10.01 -3.01 11.82
CA ILE A 49 8.91 -3.39 10.92
C ILE A 49 9.29 -2.92 9.52
N THR A 50 9.24 -3.82 8.54
CA THR A 50 9.57 -3.53 7.15
C THR A 50 8.40 -3.90 6.25
N LEU A 51 7.95 -2.93 5.45
CA LEU A 51 7.01 -3.10 4.35
C LEU A 51 7.78 -3.02 3.03
N ARG A 52 7.54 -3.96 2.12
CA ARG A 52 8.01 -3.89 0.73
C ARG A 52 6.81 -3.87 -0.20
N LEU A 53 6.79 -2.91 -1.11
CA LEU A 53 5.74 -2.79 -2.13
C LEU A 53 6.33 -3.07 -3.50
N PHE A 54 5.59 -3.83 -4.30
CA PHE A 54 5.97 -4.28 -5.63
C PHE A 54 5.09 -3.62 -6.69
N ARG A 55 5.71 -3.08 -7.73
CA ARG A 55 5.06 -2.50 -8.90
C ARG A 55 5.72 -3.04 -10.16
N GLU A 56 4.96 -3.30 -11.21
CA GLU A 56 5.53 -3.63 -12.53
C GLU A 56 6.42 -2.49 -13.04
N CYS A 57 7.56 -2.81 -13.69
CA CYS A 57 8.50 -1.82 -14.19
C CYS A 57 7.87 -0.90 -15.24
N ASN A 58 7.11 -1.48 -16.15
CA ASN A 58 6.47 -0.78 -17.27
C ASN A 58 4.98 -1.17 -17.33
N PRO A 59 4.18 -0.75 -16.36
CA PRO A 59 2.76 -1.06 -16.38
C PRO A 59 2.12 -0.40 -17.60
N ALA A 60 1.25 -1.15 -18.27
CA ALA A 60 0.48 -0.61 -19.38
C ALA A 60 -0.37 0.58 -18.91
N PRO A 61 -0.46 1.67 -19.69
CA PRO A 61 -1.35 2.77 -19.34
C PRO A 61 -2.80 2.26 -19.22
N VAL A 62 -3.50 2.66 -18.17
CA VAL A 62 -4.93 2.38 -18.03
C VAL A 62 -5.70 3.62 -18.48
N ASN A 63 -6.57 3.46 -19.47
CA ASN A 63 -7.34 4.55 -20.08
C ASN A 63 -6.47 5.73 -20.55
N GLY A 64 -5.25 5.46 -21.05
CA GLY A 64 -4.32 6.47 -21.54
C GLY A 64 -3.61 7.29 -20.46
N GLN A 65 -3.80 6.93 -19.18
CA GLN A 65 -3.15 7.62 -18.06
C GLN A 65 -1.88 6.87 -17.62
N THR A 66 -0.85 7.63 -17.28
CA THR A 66 0.39 7.08 -16.71
C THR A 66 0.11 6.49 -15.34
N VAL A 67 0.67 5.33 -15.08
CA VAL A 67 0.53 4.63 -13.81
C VAL A 67 1.30 5.36 -12.71
N ALA A 68 0.66 5.54 -11.55
CA ALA A 68 1.28 6.22 -10.42
C ALA A 68 2.56 5.51 -9.96
N PRO A 69 3.60 6.25 -9.56
CA PRO A 69 4.82 5.67 -8.98
C PRO A 69 4.52 5.01 -7.63
N LEU A 70 5.45 4.18 -7.13
CA LEU A 70 5.43 3.73 -5.74
C LEU A 70 5.45 4.96 -4.81
N PRO A 71 4.69 4.94 -3.70
CA PRO A 71 4.62 6.08 -2.79
C PRO A 71 5.99 6.42 -2.21
N ALA A 72 6.29 7.71 -2.07
CA ALA A 72 7.53 8.17 -1.43
C ALA A 72 7.50 7.89 0.08
N ASN A 73 6.31 7.92 0.69
CA ASN A 73 6.07 7.58 2.09
C ASN A 73 4.80 6.74 2.24
N VAL A 74 4.73 6.01 3.35
CA VAL A 74 3.59 5.17 3.73
C VAL A 74 3.27 5.36 5.21
N ILE A 75 2.04 5.04 5.61
CA ILE A 75 1.66 4.94 7.01
C ILE A 75 1.63 3.47 7.41
N ILE A 76 2.45 3.09 8.39
CA ILE A 76 2.43 1.78 9.02
C ILE A 76 1.76 1.96 10.40
N ALA A 77 0.65 1.28 10.62
CA ALA A 77 -0.07 1.28 11.88
C ALA A 77 0.16 -0.01 12.65
N VAL A 78 0.25 0.08 13.97
CA VAL A 78 0.42 -1.07 14.88
C VAL A 78 -0.76 -1.11 15.83
N PHE A 79 -1.41 -2.26 15.89
CA PHE A 79 -2.60 -2.51 16.71
C PHE A 79 -2.32 -3.60 17.73
N ASP A 80 -2.95 -3.50 18.89
CA ASP A 80 -3.06 -4.58 19.87
C ASP A 80 -4.03 -5.64 19.36
N ILE A 81 -3.60 -6.91 19.30
CA ILE A 81 -4.43 -8.03 18.82
C ILE A 81 -5.66 -8.24 19.71
N ALA A 82 -5.52 -8.06 21.03
CA ALA A 82 -6.59 -8.41 21.97
C ALA A 82 -7.83 -7.52 21.87
N ASN A 83 -7.66 -6.25 21.48
CA ASN A 83 -8.74 -5.26 21.48
C ASN A 83 -8.83 -4.44 20.19
N SER A 84 -7.96 -4.71 19.21
CA SER A 84 -7.86 -3.98 17.93
C SER A 84 -7.65 -2.47 18.10
N GLN A 85 -7.09 -2.03 19.23
CA GLN A 85 -6.80 -0.63 19.46
C GLN A 85 -5.50 -0.22 18.79
N LEU A 86 -5.50 0.96 18.20
CA LEU A 86 -4.29 1.56 17.63
C LEU A 86 -3.29 1.86 18.75
N VAL A 87 -2.13 1.24 18.71
CA VAL A 87 -1.02 1.47 19.64
C VAL A 87 -0.12 2.60 19.15
N ASN A 88 0.21 2.57 17.85
CA ASN A 88 1.03 3.60 17.23
C ASN A 88 0.85 3.63 15.70
N SER A 89 1.22 4.74 15.08
CA SER A 89 1.29 4.88 13.63
C SER A 89 2.53 5.66 13.23
N PHE A 90 3.17 5.23 12.14
CA PHE A 90 4.43 5.77 11.67
C PHE A 90 4.30 6.22 10.22
N ALA A 91 4.65 7.48 9.94
CA ALA A 91 4.92 7.92 8.58
C ALA A 91 6.36 7.50 8.24
N VAL A 92 6.51 6.63 7.26
CA VAL A 92 7.79 6.00 6.90
C VAL A 92 8.13 6.33 5.46
N ASP A 93 9.27 6.96 5.25
CA ASP A 93 9.79 7.23 3.93
C ASP A 93 10.41 5.97 3.30
N SER A 94 10.40 5.90 1.97
CA SER A 94 11.08 4.82 1.27
C SER A 94 12.58 4.89 1.52
N SER A 95 13.15 3.80 2.02
CA SER A 95 14.59 3.71 2.31
C SER A 95 15.41 3.18 1.14
N GLN A 96 14.80 2.36 0.28
CA GLN A 96 15.46 1.72 -0.86
C GLN A 96 14.50 1.52 -2.01
N PHE A 97 15.01 1.75 -3.23
CA PHE A 97 14.36 1.35 -4.48
C PHE A 97 15.24 0.33 -5.18
N GLN A 98 14.64 -0.77 -5.58
CA GLN A 98 15.30 -1.83 -6.34
C GLN A 98 14.48 -2.19 -7.58
N VAL A 99 15.15 -2.63 -8.63
CA VAL A 99 14.51 -3.27 -9.77
C VAL A 99 14.88 -4.75 -9.73
N ILE A 100 13.85 -5.59 -9.66
CA ILE A 100 13.99 -7.05 -9.70
C ILE A 100 13.51 -7.53 -11.05
N SER A 101 14.41 -8.15 -11.80
CA SER A 101 14.11 -8.81 -13.08
C SER A 101 14.56 -10.26 -13.04
N LEU A 102 13.87 -11.12 -13.79
CA LEU A 102 14.29 -12.50 -13.97
C LEU A 102 15.54 -12.53 -14.87
N HIS A 103 16.71 -12.75 -14.25
CA HIS A 103 17.97 -12.88 -14.98
C HIS A 103 18.29 -14.32 -15.38
N THR A 104 17.74 -15.31 -14.68
CA THR A 104 18.02 -16.73 -14.93
C THR A 104 16.71 -17.45 -15.18
N ILE A 105 16.50 -17.84 -16.42
CA ILE A 105 15.33 -18.61 -16.84
C ILE A 105 15.72 -20.07 -16.81
N SER A 106 14.95 -20.89 -16.09
CA SER A 106 15.11 -22.33 -16.13
C SER A 106 14.89 -22.85 -17.54
N SER A 107 15.77 -23.74 -18.02
CA SER A 107 15.62 -24.40 -19.32
C SER A 107 14.32 -25.20 -19.48
N CYS A 108 13.61 -25.44 -18.37
CA CYS A 108 12.30 -26.12 -18.37
C CYS A 108 11.13 -25.20 -18.70
N ILE A 109 11.35 -23.90 -18.81
CA ILE A 109 10.28 -22.93 -19.11
C ILE A 109 10.38 -22.52 -20.57
N ILE A 110 9.35 -22.86 -21.36
CA ILE A 110 9.22 -22.43 -22.75
C ILE A 110 8.48 -21.10 -22.77
N ASN A 111 9.03 -20.08 -23.44
CA ASN A 111 8.49 -18.72 -23.50
C ASN A 111 8.24 -18.09 -22.11
N PRO A 112 9.28 -17.89 -21.31
CA PRO A 112 9.14 -17.31 -19.98
C PRO A 112 8.57 -15.90 -20.07
N PRO A 113 7.66 -15.54 -19.13
CA PRO A 113 7.15 -14.18 -19.07
C PRO A 113 8.29 -13.20 -18.75
N GLN A 114 8.25 -12.03 -19.37
CA GLN A 114 9.14 -10.93 -18.99
C GLN A 114 8.67 -10.38 -17.65
N VAL A 115 9.37 -10.74 -16.57
CA VAL A 115 9.05 -10.29 -15.22
C VAL A 115 10.02 -9.21 -14.80
N CYS A 116 9.49 -8.04 -14.49
CA CYS A 116 10.24 -6.93 -13.94
C CYS A 116 9.38 -6.20 -12.91
N TYR A 117 9.90 -6.06 -11.68
CA TYR A 117 9.26 -5.31 -10.61
C TYR A 117 10.17 -4.23 -10.06
N GLN A 118 9.60 -3.07 -9.83
CA GLN A 118 10.16 -2.03 -8.97
C GLN A 118 9.72 -2.36 -7.53
N VAL A 119 10.66 -2.31 -6.60
CA VAL A 119 10.42 -2.59 -5.19
C VAL A 119 10.83 -1.39 -4.38
N ALA A 120 9.90 -0.86 -3.56
CA ALA A 120 10.20 0.14 -2.54
C ALA A 120 10.14 -0.52 -1.16
N SER A 121 11.13 -0.23 -0.32
CA SER A 121 11.20 -0.71 1.06
C SER A 121 11.01 0.45 2.03
N TYR A 122 10.21 0.23 3.06
CA TYR A 122 9.87 1.17 4.12
C TYR A 122 10.12 0.49 5.45
N SER A 123 11.04 1.01 6.26
CA SER A 123 11.42 0.37 7.52
C SER A 123 11.37 1.36 8.67
N VAL A 124 10.81 0.94 9.80
CA VAL A 124 10.78 1.71 11.04
C VAL A 124 11.15 0.83 12.21
N SER A 125 12.04 1.33 13.08
CA SER A 125 12.36 0.68 14.35
C SER A 125 11.60 1.37 15.48
N THR A 126 10.98 0.58 16.36
CA THR A 126 10.16 1.09 17.45
C THR A 126 10.21 0.19 18.67
N ASP A 127 10.08 0.82 19.85
CA ASP A 127 9.88 0.11 21.11
C ASP A 127 8.38 -0.04 21.36
N LEU A 128 7.95 -1.29 21.57
CA LEU A 128 6.56 -1.62 21.90
C LEU A 128 6.51 -2.27 23.29
N PRO A 129 5.49 -1.94 24.13
CA PRO A 129 5.27 -2.60 25.41
C PRO A 129 5.13 -4.12 25.25
N VAL A 130 5.59 -4.89 26.21
CA VAL A 130 5.33 -6.34 26.24
C VAL A 130 3.90 -6.56 26.68
N ILE A 131 3.03 -7.05 25.78
CA ILE A 131 1.63 -7.36 26.02
C ILE A 131 1.32 -8.82 25.71
N ALA A 132 0.34 -9.38 26.43
CA ALA A 132 -0.19 -10.70 26.11
C ALA A 132 -0.96 -10.64 24.78
N GLY A 133 -0.71 -11.56 23.87
CA GLY A 133 -1.37 -11.61 22.57
C GLY A 133 -0.59 -10.95 21.43
N GLY A 134 0.25 -9.95 21.71
CA GLY A 134 1.13 -9.33 20.72
C GLY A 134 0.44 -8.27 19.86
N TYR A 135 1.02 -7.99 18.69
CA TYR A 135 0.66 -6.86 17.81
C TYR A 135 0.38 -7.29 16.39
N ILE A 136 -0.46 -6.52 15.71
CA ILE A 136 -0.63 -6.58 14.26
C ILE A 136 -0.07 -5.29 13.67
N ALA A 137 0.88 -5.40 12.73
CA ALA A 137 1.27 -4.28 11.88
C ALA A 137 0.43 -4.28 10.61
N SER A 138 -0.06 -3.11 10.21
CA SER A 138 -0.95 -2.95 9.06
C SER A 138 -0.52 -1.79 8.18
N PHE A 139 -0.59 -2.01 6.88
CA PHE A 139 -0.53 -0.98 5.85
C PHE A 139 -1.81 -1.05 5.03
N GLN A 140 -2.46 0.09 4.87
CA GLN A 140 -3.68 0.20 4.08
C GLN A 140 -3.51 1.24 2.98
N THR A 141 -3.90 0.87 1.78
CA THR A 141 -3.96 1.78 0.64
C THR A 141 -5.26 1.56 -0.11
N CYS A 142 -5.82 2.62 -0.68
CA CYS A 142 -6.93 2.47 -1.59
C CYS A 142 -6.45 1.95 -2.94
N CYS A 143 -7.38 1.50 -3.74
CA CYS A 143 -7.19 1.33 -5.18
C CYS A 143 -6.27 0.17 -5.56
N ARG A 144 -6.76 -1.06 -5.40
CA ARG A 144 -6.06 -2.26 -5.89
C ARG A 144 -6.18 -2.39 -7.41
N ALA A 145 -5.27 -3.18 -7.99
CA ALA A 145 -5.33 -3.50 -9.41
C ALA A 145 -6.66 -4.18 -9.75
N ALA A 146 -7.34 -3.71 -10.80
CA ALA A 146 -8.64 -4.24 -11.24
C ALA A 146 -8.57 -5.73 -11.70
N THR A 147 -7.36 -6.26 -11.88
CA THR A 147 -7.11 -7.66 -12.28
C THR A 147 -7.22 -8.65 -11.11
N ILE A 148 -7.36 -8.20 -9.87
CA ILE A 148 -7.55 -9.08 -8.72
C ILE A 148 -9.01 -9.52 -8.69
N VAL A 149 -9.29 -10.75 -9.12
CA VAL A 149 -10.66 -11.28 -9.29
C VAL A 149 -11.18 -12.08 -8.10
N ASN A 150 -10.32 -12.40 -7.15
CA ASN A 150 -10.68 -13.20 -5.95
C ASN A 150 -11.22 -12.36 -4.79
N VAL A 151 -11.34 -11.05 -4.97
CA VAL A 151 -11.90 -10.12 -3.99
C VAL A 151 -13.08 -9.39 -4.63
N VAL A 152 -14.29 -9.66 -4.17
CA VAL A 152 -15.54 -9.16 -4.79
C VAL A 152 -15.57 -7.62 -4.87
N GLN A 153 -14.99 -6.93 -3.90
CA GLN A 153 -14.96 -5.47 -3.85
C GLN A 153 -13.85 -4.83 -4.69
N SER A 154 -12.91 -5.61 -5.22
CA SER A 154 -11.83 -5.08 -6.06
C SER A 154 -12.31 -4.63 -7.45
N GLN A 155 -13.54 -5.01 -7.82
CA GLN A 155 -14.14 -4.63 -9.10
C GLN A 155 -14.77 -3.22 -9.08
N ILE A 156 -14.87 -2.59 -7.92
CA ILE A 156 -15.39 -1.22 -7.79
C ILE A 156 -14.19 -0.28 -7.66
N PRO A 157 -13.87 0.52 -8.70
CA PRO A 157 -12.77 1.48 -8.63
C PRO A 157 -12.96 2.44 -7.45
N GLY A 158 -11.95 2.57 -6.60
CA GLY A 158 -11.93 3.54 -5.51
C GLY A 158 -12.51 3.09 -4.18
N THR A 159 -12.94 1.83 -4.03
CA THR A 159 -13.34 1.31 -2.71
C THR A 159 -12.12 0.84 -1.91
N PRO A 160 -11.98 1.26 -0.64
CA PRO A 160 -10.97 0.70 0.24
C PRO A 160 -11.28 -0.79 0.49
N TYR A 161 -10.22 -1.60 0.53
CA TYR A 161 -10.34 -3.00 0.87
C TYR A 161 -10.62 -3.12 2.38
N SER A 162 -11.78 -3.60 2.74
CA SER A 162 -12.09 -4.13 4.07
C SER A 162 -12.07 -5.65 4.02
N GLY A 163 -10.89 -6.24 3.85
CA GLY A 163 -10.72 -7.68 3.92
C GLY A 163 -10.27 -8.07 5.31
N GLU A 164 -11.11 -8.75 6.03
CA GLU A 164 -10.69 -9.62 7.11
C GLU A 164 -9.96 -10.80 6.45
N GLY A 165 -8.68 -10.97 6.76
CA GLY A 165 -7.88 -12.13 6.42
C GLY A 165 -7.47 -12.83 7.70
#